data_00a22fb20e10bc482c5fbf845835412d
#
_entry.id   00a22fb20e10bc482c5fbf845835412d
#
_cell.length_a   1.000
_cell.length_b   1.000
_cell.length_c   1.000
_cell.angle_alpha   90.00
_cell.angle_beta   90.00
_cell.angle_gamma   90.00
#
_symmetry.space_group_name_H-M   'P 1'
#
loop_
_entity.id
_entity.type
_entity.pdbx_description
1 polymer ?
#
loop_
_entity_poly.entity_id
_entity_poly.type
_entity_poly.pdbx_seq_one_letter_code
_entity_poly.pdbx_strand_id
1 'polypeptide(L)' 'MHEDVIGAVTATGKPIAFHRDNAFIALSRGDEIAFENIRLQLDAGGIRAVDEAGVSVGSHQAFWFAWSQFYPQTELWMP' A
#
# COMPACT_ATOMS: atom_id res chain seq x y z
N MET A 1 15.18 13.35 2.76
CA MET A 1 14.11 12.78 3.62
C MET A 1 13.54 11.55 2.95
N HIS A 2 13.41 10.49 3.68
CA HIS A 2 12.92 9.23 3.13
C HIS A 2 11.52 8.95 3.65
N GLU A 3 10.60 8.74 2.73
CA GLU A 3 9.25 8.29 3.07
C GLU A 3 9.11 6.85 2.67
N ASP A 4 8.77 6.01 3.64
CA ASP A 4 8.49 4.60 3.37
C ASP A 4 7.08 4.46 2.82
N VAL A 5 6.96 3.73 1.74
CA VAL A 5 5.66 3.40 1.14
C VAL A 5 5.54 1.90 0.97
N ILE A 6 4.30 1.44 0.88
CA ILE A 6 3.98 0.09 0.48
C ILE A 6 3.41 0.18 -0.92
N GLY A 7 4.16 -0.30 -1.89
CA GLY A 7 3.79 -0.25 -3.29
C GLY A 7 3.11 -1.53 -3.73
N ALA A 8 2.06 -1.40 -4.52
CA ALA A 8 1.34 -2.53 -5.09
C ALA A 8 0.79 -2.14 -6.45
N VAL A 9 0.39 -3.13 -7.23
CA VAL A 9 -0.23 -2.91 -8.54
C VAL A 9 -1.59 -3.57 -8.51
N THR A 10 -2.63 -2.84 -8.94
CA THR A 10 -4.00 -3.36 -8.94
C THR A 10 -4.19 -4.40 -10.03
N ALA A 11 -5.35 -5.08 -10.00
CA ALA A 11 -5.70 -6.08 -11.02
C ALA A 11 -5.75 -5.49 -12.43
N THR A 12 -5.99 -4.19 -12.55
CA THR A 12 -6.01 -3.50 -13.84
C THR A 12 -4.64 -2.96 -14.25
N GLY A 13 -3.59 -3.24 -13.47
CA GLY A 13 -2.25 -2.79 -13.76
C GLY A 13 -1.93 -1.39 -13.27
N LYS A 14 -2.75 -0.83 -12.41
CA LYS A 14 -2.59 0.54 -11.91
C LYS A 14 -1.71 0.52 -10.66
N PRO A 15 -0.58 1.26 -10.65
CA PRO A 15 0.28 1.29 -9.48
C PRO A 15 -0.29 2.22 -8.40
N ILE A 16 -0.12 1.82 -7.16
CA ILE A 16 -0.50 2.61 -5.99
C ILE A 16 0.57 2.46 -4.93
N ALA A 17 0.87 3.55 -4.24
CA ALA A 17 1.74 3.53 -3.07
C ALA A 17 0.95 4.04 -1.87
N PHE A 18 1.04 3.31 -0.76
CA PHE A 18 0.42 3.71 0.50
C PHE A 18 1.51 4.25 1.41
N HIS A 19 1.30 5.43 1.98
CA HIS A 19 2.23 5.98 2.95
C HIS A 19 2.24 5.09 4.18
N ARG A 20 3.37 4.46 4.46
CA ARG A 20 3.46 3.37 5.42
C ARG A 20 3.04 3.78 6.83
N ASP A 21 3.58 4.91 7.32
CA ASP A 21 3.28 5.33 8.68
C ASP A 21 1.82 5.74 8.85
N ASN A 22 1.27 6.46 7.89
CA ASN A 22 -0.13 6.86 7.91
C ASN A 22 -1.04 5.65 7.79
N ALA A 23 -0.69 4.68 6.96
CA ALA A 23 -1.45 3.45 6.82
C ALA A 23 -1.44 2.66 8.13
N PHE A 24 -0.29 2.56 8.78
CA PHE A 24 -0.17 1.86 10.05
C PHE A 24 -1.04 2.50 11.12
N ILE A 25 -1.02 3.84 11.21
CA ILE A 25 -1.84 4.56 12.18
C ILE A 25 -3.32 4.31 11.93
N ALA A 26 -3.75 4.43 10.66
CA ALA A 26 -5.16 4.25 10.31
C ALA A 26 -5.63 2.83 10.61
N LEU A 27 -4.85 1.82 10.26
CA LEU A 27 -5.20 0.42 10.52
C LEU A 27 -5.22 0.13 12.02
N SER A 28 -4.32 0.76 12.78
CA SER A 28 -4.29 0.58 14.24
C SER A 28 -5.53 1.15 14.92
N ARG A 29 -6.17 2.17 14.31
CA ARG A 29 -7.42 2.74 14.80
C ARG A 29 -8.64 1.93 14.40
N GLY A 30 -8.48 0.93 13.55
CA GLY A 30 -9.58 0.14 13.00
C GLY A 30 -10.15 0.67 11.71
N ASP A 31 -9.51 1.66 11.08
CA ASP A 31 -9.95 2.17 9.79
C ASP A 31 -9.65 1.15 8.69
N GLU A 32 -10.49 1.13 7.66
CA GLU A 32 -10.24 0.34 6.47
C GLU A 32 -9.48 1.16 5.45
N ILE A 33 -8.50 0.53 4.81
CA ILE A 33 -7.78 1.13 3.70
C ILE A 33 -7.99 0.24 2.50
N ALA A 34 -8.59 0.79 1.46
CA ALA A 34 -8.87 0.06 0.22
C ALA A 34 -8.64 0.95 -0.98
N PHE A 35 -8.13 0.39 -2.04
CA PHE A 35 -7.95 1.05 -3.32
C PHE A 35 -8.21 0.03 -4.42
N GLU A 36 -9.27 0.22 -5.19
CA GLU A 36 -9.74 -0.74 -6.20
C GLU A 36 -9.89 -2.13 -5.57
N ASN A 37 -9.13 -3.12 -6.04
CA ASN A 37 -9.22 -4.48 -5.51
C ASN A 37 -8.26 -4.75 -4.34
N ILE A 38 -7.50 -3.77 -3.91
CA ILE A 38 -6.47 -3.95 -2.89
C ILE A 38 -6.97 -3.44 -1.55
N ARG A 39 -6.78 -4.24 -0.50
CA ARG A 39 -7.00 -3.84 0.88
C ARG A 39 -5.73 -4.03 1.68
N LEU A 40 -5.50 -3.14 2.63
CA LEU A 40 -4.41 -3.30 3.58
C LEU A 40 -4.94 -3.86 4.90
N GLN A 41 -4.16 -4.73 5.52
CA GLN A 41 -4.47 -5.33 6.80
C GLN A 41 -3.24 -5.30 7.68
N LEU A 42 -3.46 -5.16 9.00
CA LEU A 42 -2.40 -5.38 9.96
C LEU A 42 -2.25 -6.88 10.21
N ASP A 43 -1.01 -7.31 10.18
CA ASP A 43 -0.63 -8.69 10.45
C ASP A 43 0.50 -8.66 11.48
N ALA A 44 0.81 -9.80 12.07
CA ALA A 44 1.88 -9.92 13.07
C ALA A 44 3.22 -9.40 12.57
N GLY A 45 3.46 -9.47 11.27
CA GLY A 45 4.68 -8.97 10.64
C GLY A 45 4.60 -7.55 10.12
N GLY A 46 3.45 -6.85 10.28
CA GLY A 46 3.29 -5.50 9.76
C GLY A 46 2.05 -5.34 8.89
N ILE A 47 2.16 -4.59 7.80
CA ILE A 47 1.05 -4.32 6.90
C ILE A 47 1.11 -5.30 5.73
N ARG A 48 -0.04 -5.86 5.41
CA ARG A 48 -0.20 -6.83 4.32
C ARG A 48 -1.24 -6.34 3.34
N ALA A 49 -0.98 -6.49 2.05
CA ALA A 49 -1.95 -6.17 1.01
C ALA A 49 -2.65 -7.45 0.55
N VAL A 50 -3.98 -7.40 0.47
CA VAL A 50 -4.80 -8.53 0.03
C VAL A 50 -5.81 -8.05 -1.00
N ASP A 51 -6.35 -8.99 -1.78
CA ASP A 51 -7.42 -8.70 -2.72
C ASP A 51 -8.79 -8.90 -2.06
N GLU A 52 -9.86 -8.80 -2.85
CA GLU A 52 -11.23 -8.94 -2.36
C GLU A 52 -11.52 -10.33 -1.78
N ALA A 53 -10.80 -11.34 -2.24
CA ALA A 53 -10.94 -12.70 -1.73
C ALA A 53 -10.04 -12.98 -0.51
N GLY A 54 -9.26 -11.99 -0.06
CA GLY A 54 -8.35 -12.16 1.05
C GLY A 54 -7.02 -12.81 0.67
N VAL A 55 -6.75 -12.97 -0.61
CA VAL A 55 -5.50 -13.54 -1.10
C VAL A 55 -4.43 -12.47 -1.14
N SER A 56 -3.21 -12.79 -0.69
CA SER A 56 -2.10 -11.85 -0.69
C SER A 56 -1.80 -11.32 -2.08
N VAL A 57 -1.71 -10.01 -2.18
CA VAL A 57 -1.27 -9.33 -3.40
C VAL A 57 0.20 -9.00 -3.23
N GLY A 58 0.98 -9.16 -4.29
CA GLY A 58 2.38 -8.79 -4.25
C GLY A 58 2.53 -7.31 -3.89
N SER A 59 3.27 -7.04 -2.81
CA SER A 59 3.51 -5.69 -2.37
C SER A 59 4.96 -5.56 -1.92
N HIS A 60 5.49 -4.34 -2.00
CA HIS A 60 6.87 -4.07 -1.64
C HIS A 60 6.95 -2.85 -0.75
N GLN A 61 7.73 -2.96 0.33
CA GLN A 61 8.14 -1.78 1.07
C GLN A 61 9.29 -1.12 0.31
N ALA A 62 9.17 0.19 0.11
CA ALA A 62 10.19 0.94 -0.60
C ALA A 62 10.17 2.38 -0.11
N PHE A 63 11.22 3.12 -0.43
CA PHE A 63 11.16 4.56 -0.31
C PHE A 63 10.35 5.13 -1.46
N TRP A 64 9.58 6.16 -1.17
CA TRP A 64 8.77 6.82 -2.19
C TRP A 64 9.59 7.19 -3.43
N PHE A 65 10.80 7.68 -3.20
CA PHE A 65 11.69 8.06 -4.29
C PHE A 65 11.95 6.90 -5.25
N ALA A 66 12.25 5.72 -4.70
CA ALA A 66 12.53 4.55 -5.54
C ALA A 66 11.28 4.05 -6.25
N TRP A 67 10.16 3.97 -5.53
CA TRP A 67 8.89 3.50 -6.10
C TRP A 67 8.44 4.40 -7.25
N SER A 68 8.51 5.72 -7.07
CA SER A 68 8.04 6.66 -8.07
C SER A 68 8.89 6.66 -9.34
N GLN A 69 10.15 6.22 -9.25
CA GLN A 69 10.98 6.08 -10.43
C GLN A 69 10.58 4.88 -11.28
N PHE A 70 10.19 3.78 -10.65
CA PHE A 70 9.70 2.61 -11.37
C PHE A 70 8.28 2.82 -11.89
N TYR A 71 7.47 3.58 -11.18
CA TYR A 71 6.06 3.78 -11.50
C TYR A 71 5.73 5.26 -11.46
N PRO A 72 6.14 6.03 -12.49
CA PRO A 72 5.96 7.50 -12.45
C PRO A 72 4.49 7.93 -12.42
N GLN A 73 3.57 7.05 -12.80
CA GLN A 73 2.14 7.35 -12.77
C GLN A 73 1.46 6.82 -11.51
N THR A 74 2.24 6.41 -10.51
CA THR A 74 1.68 5.87 -9.28
C THR A 74 0.92 6.94 -8.50
N GLU A 75 -0.16 6.54 -7.84
CA GLU A 75 -0.87 7.39 -6.90
C GLU A 75 -0.34 7.15 -5.51
N LEU A 76 -0.25 8.20 -4.71
CA LEU A 76 0.14 8.09 -3.31
C LEU A 76 -1.11 8.22 -2.44
N TRP A 77 -1.42 7.15 -1.70
CA TRP A 77 -2.51 7.18 -0.74
C TRP A 77 -2.03 7.85 0.55
N MET A 78 -2.75 8.87 0.96
CA MET A 78 -2.56 9.54 2.26
C MET A 78 -3.93 9.86 2.83
N PRO A 79 -4.11 9.72 4.14
CA PRO A 79 -5.39 10.08 4.77
C PRO A 79 -5.66 11.56 4.74
#